data_bedcbc758d865649b99d8bf8f60ab988
#
_entry.id   bedcbc758d865649b99d8bf8f60ab988
#
_cell.length_a   1.000
_cell.length_b   1.000
_cell.length_c   1.000
_cell.angle_alpha   90.00
_cell.angle_beta   90.00
_cell.angle_gamma   90.00
#
_symmetry.space_group_name_H-M   'P 1'
#
loop_
_entity.id
_entity.type
_entity.pdbx_description
1 polymer ?
#
loop_
_entity_poly.entity_id
_entity_poly.type
_entity_poly.pdbx_seq_one_letter_code
_entity_poly.pdbx_strand_id
1 'polypeptide(L)'
;MSVPTKVIIIDDDKPSVTVLTNELKAYQDVNVIATAFNSHDGEQAILKHKPQLIFLDIELPGINGLEFLAALRPKIDWEMSTIFYTSYEKYMLQALRMQAFDFLLKPVSKDDLLLAMNRYYLNK
;
A
#
# COMPACT_ATOMS: atom_id res chain seq x y z
N MET A 1 -22.20 -2.81 11.91
CA MET A 1 -20.89 -2.17 12.06
C MET A 1 -19.89 -2.80 11.12
N SER A 2 -19.14 -1.98 10.43
CA SER A 2 -18.13 -2.49 9.52
C SER A 2 -16.85 -2.88 10.28
N VAL A 3 -16.20 -3.94 9.80
CA VAL A 3 -14.88 -4.33 10.32
C VAL A 3 -13.86 -3.34 9.75
N PRO A 4 -12.93 -2.84 10.57
CA PRO A 4 -11.88 -1.95 10.06
C PRO A 4 -11.06 -2.61 8.95
N THR A 5 -10.67 -1.81 7.97
CA THR A 5 -9.80 -2.27 6.88
C THR A 5 -8.39 -2.45 7.42
N LYS A 6 -7.86 -3.66 7.28
CA LYS A 6 -6.47 -3.93 7.66
C LYS A 6 -5.54 -3.41 6.59
N VAL A 7 -4.58 -2.60 6.98
CA VAL A 7 -3.62 -1.97 6.10
C VAL A 7 -2.20 -2.35 6.50
N ILE A 8 -1.35 -2.63 5.52
CA ILE A 8 0.08 -2.79 5.72
C ILE A 8 0.80 -1.78 4.84
N ILE A 9 1.84 -1.17 5.36
CA ILE A 9 2.70 -0.24 4.63
C ILE A 9 4.07 -0.89 4.46
N ILE A 10 4.56 -0.95 3.23
CA ILE A 10 5.88 -1.51 2.90
C ILE A 10 6.71 -0.45 2.21
N ASP A 11 7.74 0.04 2.89
CA ASP A 11 8.57 1.16 2.44
C ASP A 11 9.84 1.18 3.27
N ASP A 12 11.01 1.22 2.63
CA ASP A 12 12.28 1.26 3.36
C ASP A 12 12.60 2.63 3.96
N ASP A 13 11.88 3.66 3.57
CA ASP A 13 12.08 5.01 4.08
C ASP A 13 11.19 5.24 5.32
N LYS A 14 11.78 5.13 6.50
CA LYS A 14 11.03 5.25 7.75
C LYS A 14 10.28 6.57 7.89
N PRO A 15 10.84 7.72 7.52
CA PRO A 15 10.06 8.97 7.56
C PRO A 15 8.80 8.92 6.70
N SER A 16 8.86 8.33 5.52
CA SER A 16 7.68 8.17 4.65
C SER A 16 6.60 7.30 5.31
N VAL A 17 7.02 6.22 5.97
CA VAL A 17 6.09 5.35 6.71
C VAL A 17 5.41 6.14 7.84
N THR A 18 6.17 6.93 8.57
CA THR A 18 5.64 7.74 9.68
C THR A 18 4.62 8.76 9.19
N VAL A 19 4.94 9.47 8.11
CA VAL A 19 4.04 10.48 7.54
C VAL A 19 2.73 9.82 7.10
N LEU A 20 2.82 8.73 6.35
CA LEU A 20 1.62 8.05 5.85
C LEU A 20 0.79 7.47 7.00
N THR A 21 1.43 6.85 7.97
CA THR A 21 0.75 6.29 9.14
C THR A 21 -0.02 7.38 9.88
N ASN A 22 0.59 8.55 10.07
CA ASN A 22 -0.06 9.66 10.75
C ASN A 22 -1.24 10.20 9.95
N GLU A 23 -1.12 10.31 8.63
CA GLU A 23 -2.24 10.76 7.79
C GLU A 23 -3.39 9.75 7.80
N LEU A 24 -3.09 8.45 7.85
CA LEU A 24 -4.12 7.43 7.89
C LEU A 24 -4.90 7.40 9.19
N LYS A 25 -4.38 7.98 10.27
CA LYS A 25 -5.10 8.08 11.55
C LYS A 25 -6.37 8.91 11.44
N ALA A 26 -6.50 9.76 10.43
CA ALA A 26 -7.73 10.52 10.19
C ALA A 26 -8.89 9.65 9.70
N TYR A 27 -8.63 8.40 9.34
CA TYR A 27 -9.62 7.49 8.77
C TYR A 27 -9.99 6.43 9.81
N GLN A 28 -11.18 6.54 10.38
CA GLN A 28 -11.62 5.68 11.49
C GLN A 28 -11.69 4.21 11.13
N ASP A 29 -12.00 3.92 9.86
CA ASP A 29 -12.18 2.54 9.41
C ASP A 29 -10.88 1.92 8.90
N VAL A 30 -9.76 2.59 9.09
CA VAL A 30 -8.44 2.10 8.68
C VAL A 30 -7.63 1.69 9.90
N ASN A 31 -7.07 0.50 9.86
CA ASN A 31 -6.19 0.01 10.90
C ASN A 31 -4.87 -0.45 10.28
N VAL A 32 -3.80 0.32 10.51
CA VAL A 32 -2.45 -0.05 10.06
C VAL A 32 -1.93 -1.10 11.03
N ILE A 33 -2.04 -2.37 10.63
CA ILE A 33 -1.71 -3.49 11.52
C ILE A 33 -0.24 -3.87 11.49
N ALA A 34 0.50 -3.44 10.47
CA ALA A 34 1.94 -3.72 10.39
C ALA A 34 2.59 -2.76 9.41
N THR A 35 3.87 -2.53 9.62
CA THR A 35 4.73 -1.82 8.68
C THR A 35 5.96 -2.68 8.44
N ALA A 36 6.49 -2.64 7.22
CA ALA A 36 7.69 -3.40 6.88
C ALA A 36 8.63 -2.50 6.07
N PHE A 37 9.93 -2.70 6.25
CA PHE A 37 10.94 -1.85 5.64
C PHE A 37 11.71 -2.57 4.54
N ASN A 38 11.31 -3.79 4.20
CA ASN A 38 11.90 -4.56 3.10
C ASN A 38 10.88 -5.57 2.58
N SER A 39 11.17 -6.16 1.43
CA SER A 39 10.25 -7.08 0.76
C SER A 39 10.01 -8.36 1.54
N HIS A 40 11.04 -8.92 2.16
CA HIS A 40 10.92 -10.17 2.91
C HIS A 40 9.94 -10.01 4.09
N ASP A 41 10.14 -8.99 4.91
CA ASP A 41 9.27 -8.72 6.04
C ASP A 41 7.86 -8.33 5.57
N GLY A 42 7.78 -7.61 4.46
CA GLY A 42 6.49 -7.24 3.85
C GLY A 42 5.68 -8.46 3.45
N GLU A 43 6.31 -9.40 2.77
CA GLU A 43 5.62 -10.63 2.36
C GLU A 43 5.14 -11.42 3.57
N GLN A 44 6.00 -11.57 4.59
CA GLN A 44 5.61 -12.30 5.80
C GLN A 44 4.43 -11.65 6.51
N ALA A 45 4.45 -10.32 6.63
CA ALA A 45 3.36 -9.60 7.26
C ALA A 45 2.05 -9.74 6.48
N ILE A 46 2.11 -9.66 5.16
CA ILE A 46 0.93 -9.82 4.29
C ILE A 46 0.33 -11.21 4.45
N LEU A 47 1.15 -12.25 4.37
CA LEU A 47 0.66 -13.63 4.47
C LEU A 47 0.11 -13.95 5.85
N LYS A 48 0.69 -13.33 6.89
CA LYS A 48 0.24 -13.53 8.27
C LYS A 48 -1.09 -12.82 8.56
N HIS A 49 -1.20 -11.57 8.15
CA HIS A 49 -2.32 -10.70 8.54
C HIS A 49 -3.44 -10.62 7.51
N LYS A 50 -3.18 -11.00 6.28
CA LYS A 50 -4.15 -10.95 5.17
C LYS A 50 -4.84 -9.60 5.07
N PRO A 51 -4.08 -8.51 4.81
CA PRO A 51 -4.68 -7.18 4.74
C PRO A 51 -5.57 -7.02 3.50
N GLN A 52 -6.54 -6.13 3.59
CA GLN A 52 -7.37 -5.77 2.44
C GLN A 52 -6.70 -4.71 1.57
N LEU A 53 -5.77 -3.94 2.13
CA LEU A 53 -5.13 -2.84 1.42
C LEU A 53 -3.67 -2.75 1.82
N ILE A 54 -2.79 -2.60 0.83
CA ILE A 54 -1.38 -2.32 1.10
C ILE A 54 -0.96 -1.02 0.41
N PHE A 55 -0.08 -0.28 1.08
CA PHE A 55 0.67 0.82 0.48
C PHE A 55 2.08 0.31 0.25
N LEU A 56 2.54 0.38 -0.97
CA LEU A 56 3.78 -0.30 -1.39
C LEU A 56 4.67 0.68 -2.16
N ASP A 57 5.88 0.87 -1.66
CA ASP A 57 6.87 1.63 -2.42
C ASP A 57 7.43 0.76 -3.55
N ILE A 58 7.80 1.41 -4.63
CA ILE A 58 8.37 0.73 -5.79
C ILE A 58 9.88 0.55 -5.63
N GLU A 59 10.56 1.57 -5.10
CA GLU A 59 12.03 1.51 -4.92
C GLU A 59 12.37 0.85 -3.58
N LEU A 60 12.36 -0.47 -3.56
CA LEU A 60 12.73 -1.25 -2.38
C LEU A 60 14.11 -1.86 -2.55
N PRO A 61 14.85 -2.12 -1.46
CA PRO A 61 16.14 -2.80 -1.56
C PRO A 61 15.97 -4.21 -2.14
N GLY A 62 16.78 -4.53 -3.14
CA GLY A 62 16.86 -5.88 -3.69
C GLY A 62 15.79 -6.27 -4.67
N ILE A 63 14.59 -5.72 -4.58
CA ILE A 63 13.51 -6.01 -5.51
C ILE A 63 12.64 -4.77 -5.70
N ASN A 64 12.25 -4.53 -6.92
CA ASN A 64 11.34 -3.46 -7.28
C ASN A 64 9.92 -3.84 -6.78
N GLY A 65 9.17 -2.85 -6.27
CA GLY A 65 7.81 -3.09 -5.74
C GLY A 65 6.85 -3.68 -6.76
N LEU A 66 7.01 -3.36 -8.05
CA LEU A 66 6.19 -3.95 -9.11
C LEU A 66 6.47 -5.46 -9.22
N GLU A 67 7.73 -5.85 -9.20
CA GLU A 67 8.14 -7.25 -9.24
C GLU A 67 7.70 -7.98 -7.97
N PHE A 68 7.81 -7.31 -6.83
CA PHE A 68 7.36 -7.86 -5.55
C PHE A 68 5.87 -8.21 -5.60
N LEU A 69 5.05 -7.29 -6.10
CA LEU A 69 3.60 -7.51 -6.19
C LEU A 69 3.28 -8.64 -7.16
N ALA A 70 3.97 -8.69 -8.30
CA ALA A 70 3.76 -9.75 -9.29
C ALA A 70 4.07 -11.13 -8.69
N ALA A 71 5.15 -11.24 -7.93
CA ALA A 71 5.54 -12.49 -7.28
C ALA A 71 4.60 -12.87 -6.14
N LEU A 72 4.01 -11.87 -5.48
CA LEU A 72 3.15 -12.10 -4.33
C LEU A 72 1.75 -12.56 -4.74
N ARG A 73 1.20 -12.02 -5.83
CA ARG A 73 -0.19 -12.27 -6.23
C ARG A 73 -0.59 -13.75 -6.28
N PRO A 74 0.22 -14.66 -6.84
CA PRO A 74 -0.15 -16.08 -6.83
C PRO A 74 -0.29 -16.70 -5.45
N LYS A 75 0.28 -16.06 -4.43
CA LYS A 75 0.25 -16.56 -3.04
C LYS A 75 -0.95 -16.04 -2.26
N ILE A 76 -1.74 -15.13 -2.85
CA ILE A 76 -2.85 -14.45 -2.18
C ILE A 76 -4.16 -15.10 -2.58
N ASP A 77 -4.95 -15.54 -1.58
CA ASP A 77 -6.25 -16.16 -1.79
C ASP A 77 -7.40 -15.32 -1.27
N TRP A 78 -7.17 -14.02 -1.04
CA TRP A 78 -8.19 -13.06 -0.60
C TRP A 78 -8.08 -11.79 -1.44
N GLU A 79 -9.11 -10.94 -1.39
CA GLU A 79 -9.08 -9.66 -2.10
C GLU A 79 -8.14 -8.70 -1.40
N MET A 80 -7.15 -8.20 -2.13
CA MET A 80 -6.21 -7.21 -1.63
C MET A 80 -5.97 -6.15 -2.69
N SER A 81 -6.20 -4.90 -2.31
CA SER A 81 -5.91 -3.75 -3.17
C SER A 81 -4.52 -3.21 -2.86
N THR A 82 -3.86 -2.71 -3.91
CA THR A 82 -2.54 -2.10 -3.76
C THR A 82 -2.57 -0.65 -4.21
N ILE A 83 -2.10 0.24 -3.33
CA ILE A 83 -1.81 1.63 -3.68
C ILE A 83 -0.29 1.77 -3.65
N PHE A 84 0.29 2.07 -4.81
CA PHE A 84 1.71 2.37 -4.85
C PHE A 84 1.97 3.75 -4.27
N TYR A 85 3.01 3.87 -3.47
CA TYR A 85 3.38 5.11 -2.79
C TYR A 85 4.88 5.32 -2.98
N THR A 86 5.26 6.23 -3.88
CA THR A 86 6.63 6.37 -4.32
C THR A 86 6.95 7.82 -4.70
N SER A 87 8.24 8.13 -4.76
CA SER A 87 8.70 9.45 -5.22
C SER A 87 8.79 9.57 -6.75
N TYR A 88 8.53 8.49 -7.48
CA TYR A 88 8.82 8.42 -8.92
C TYR A 88 7.57 8.18 -9.76
N GLU A 89 7.05 9.22 -10.41
CA GLU A 89 5.86 9.09 -11.26
C GLU A 89 6.12 8.27 -12.53
N LYS A 90 7.37 8.05 -12.90
CA LYS A 90 7.72 7.28 -14.10
C LYS A 90 7.17 5.85 -14.08
N TYR A 91 6.81 5.33 -12.91
CA TYR A 91 6.28 3.97 -12.78
C TYR A 91 4.76 3.90 -12.90
N MET A 92 4.10 5.05 -13.10
CA MET A 92 2.62 5.09 -13.06
C MET A 92 1.97 4.20 -14.13
N LEU A 93 2.50 4.21 -15.34
CA LEU A 93 1.94 3.38 -16.41
C LEU A 93 2.07 1.89 -16.10
N GLN A 94 3.22 1.47 -15.59
CA GLN A 94 3.45 0.07 -15.22
C GLN A 94 2.52 -0.35 -14.08
N ALA A 95 2.33 0.52 -13.09
CA ALA A 95 1.42 0.26 -11.97
C ALA A 95 -0.01 0.08 -12.47
N LEU A 96 -0.44 0.95 -13.40
CA LEU A 96 -1.77 0.85 -14.00
C LEU A 96 -1.95 -0.48 -14.73
N ARG A 97 -0.95 -0.88 -15.51
CA ARG A 97 -0.99 -2.15 -16.26
C ARG A 97 -1.02 -3.36 -15.33
N MET A 98 -0.49 -3.23 -14.13
CA MET A 98 -0.57 -4.28 -13.10
C MET A 98 -1.88 -4.24 -12.31
N GLN A 99 -2.81 -3.38 -12.70
CA GLN A 99 -4.09 -3.26 -12.04
C GLN A 99 -3.96 -2.84 -10.57
N ALA A 100 -3.02 -1.92 -10.29
CA ALA A 100 -2.96 -1.29 -8.98
C ALA A 100 -4.24 -0.51 -8.75
N PHE A 101 -4.68 -0.44 -7.50
CA PHE A 101 -5.88 0.33 -7.18
C PHE A 101 -5.65 1.81 -7.38
N ASP A 102 -4.49 2.32 -6.93
CA ASP A 102 -4.14 3.73 -7.10
C ASP A 102 -2.63 3.91 -7.03
N PHE A 103 -2.18 5.16 -7.26
CA PHE A 103 -0.78 5.53 -7.29
C PHE A 103 -0.63 6.90 -6.64
N LEU A 104 0.14 6.98 -5.56
CA LEU A 104 0.36 8.23 -4.83
C LEU A 104 1.83 8.59 -4.86
N LEU A 105 2.10 9.88 -5.06
CA LEU A 105 3.46 10.42 -5.04
C LEU A 105 3.83 10.91 -3.64
N LYS A 106 5.07 10.68 -3.24
CA LYS A 106 5.62 11.22 -2.01
C LYS A 106 6.04 12.69 -2.21
N PRO A 107 5.93 13.53 -1.22
CA PRO A 107 5.22 13.30 0.05
C PRO A 107 3.72 13.27 -0.18
N VAL A 108 3.01 12.44 0.57
CA VAL A 108 1.57 12.29 0.36
C VAL A 108 0.86 13.61 0.65
N SER A 109 -0.01 14.03 -0.27
CA SER A 109 -0.88 15.17 -0.04
C SER A 109 -2.16 14.66 0.63
N LYS A 110 -2.70 15.47 1.55
CA LYS A 110 -3.96 15.10 2.21
C LYS A 110 -5.09 14.93 1.21
N ASP A 111 -5.12 15.78 0.18
CA ASP A 111 -6.17 15.73 -0.85
C ASP A 111 -6.05 14.47 -1.70
N ASP A 112 -4.85 14.11 -2.13
CA ASP A 112 -4.64 12.92 -2.95
C ASP A 112 -4.97 11.65 -2.16
N LEU A 113 -4.57 11.61 -0.90
CA LEU A 113 -4.91 10.47 -0.04
C LEU A 113 -6.43 10.37 0.16
N LEU A 114 -7.09 11.50 0.38
CA LEU A 114 -8.54 11.53 0.54
C LEU A 114 -9.25 11.00 -0.70
N LEU A 115 -8.81 11.42 -1.90
CA LEU A 115 -9.39 10.92 -3.15
C LEU A 115 -9.20 9.41 -3.28
N ALA A 116 -8.01 8.90 -2.99
CA ALA A 116 -7.72 7.48 -3.08
C ALA A 116 -8.58 6.67 -2.09
N MET A 117 -8.67 7.13 -0.86
CA MET A 117 -9.43 6.42 0.18
C MET A 117 -10.93 6.49 -0.08
N ASN A 118 -11.45 7.60 -0.58
CA ASN A 118 -12.86 7.69 -0.96
C ASN A 118 -13.18 6.71 -2.09
N ARG A 119 -12.33 6.63 -3.11
CA ARG A 119 -12.50 5.65 -4.18
C ARG A 119 -12.47 4.22 -3.64
N TYR A 120 -11.58 3.95 -2.70
CA TYR A 120 -11.46 2.63 -2.08
C TYR A 120 -12.77 2.23 -1.38
N TYR A 121 -13.33 3.14 -0.58
CA TYR A 121 -14.58 2.86 0.12
C TYR A 121 -15.76 2.68 -0.82
N LEU A 122 -15.81 3.45 -1.91
CA LEU A 122 -16.90 3.35 -2.88
C LEU A 122 -16.86 2.03 -3.66
N ASN A 123 -15.70 1.39 -3.76
CA ASN A 123 -15.52 0.16 -4.52
C ASN A 123 -15.48 -1.10 -3.65
N LYS A 124 -15.84 -0.97 -2.39
CA LYS A 124 -15.89 -2.12 -1.48
C LYS A 124 -17.20 -2.86 -1.57
#